data_b290525043e077bd5bfb1deb062f79f3
#
_entry.id   b290525043e077bd5bfb1deb062f79f3
#
_cell.length_a   1.000
_cell.length_b   1.000
_cell.length_c   1.000
_cell.angle_alpha   90.00
_cell.angle_beta   90.00
_cell.angle_gamma   90.00
#
_symmetry.space_group_name_H-M   'P 1'
#
loop_
_entity.id
_entity.type
_entity.pdbx_description
1 polymer ?
#
loop_
_entity_poly.entity_id
_entity_poly.type
_entity_poly.pdbx_seq_one_letter_code
_entity_poly.pdbx_strand_id
1 'polypeptide(L)'
;MEAGATGNSVADAAGRHPIGLIVTDDLRRSRLTVFFRLLLVIPQAVWLSIWSIAVALTVLIAWFAALVTGRVPDGLHNFNASFLRYATRVSGYLFLLAEPWPWFTNAEPYPLDARVDPPAQQSRLSVFFRLILAIPALILVYVFRAVNEIVAFIAWFYCLAVGRMHEGMRNLSAWLLRYEVQTYAYLMLLTGRYPSLAGAPTA
;
A
#
# COMPACT_ATOMS: atom_id res chain seq x y z
N MET A 1 26.65 -17.79 -22.87
CA MET A 1 25.25 -17.62 -23.34
C MET A 1 24.39 -17.01 -22.22
N GLU A 2 24.89 -16.00 -21.49
CA GLU A 2 24.26 -15.37 -20.29
C GLU A 2 23.91 -13.89 -20.44
N ALA A 3 24.19 -13.27 -21.59
CA ALA A 3 23.95 -11.83 -21.78
C ALA A 3 22.48 -11.46 -22.09
N GLY A 4 21.61 -12.42 -22.34
CA GLY A 4 20.19 -12.18 -22.70
C GLY A 4 19.25 -12.04 -21.50
N ALA A 5 19.57 -12.63 -20.35
CA ALA A 5 18.68 -12.63 -19.18
C ALA A 5 18.72 -11.32 -18.39
N THR A 6 19.86 -10.65 -18.35
CA THR A 6 20.03 -9.37 -17.65
C THR A 6 19.36 -8.19 -18.36
N GLY A 7 19.30 -8.21 -19.70
CA GLY A 7 18.64 -7.16 -20.49
C GLY A 7 17.13 -7.12 -20.31
N ASN A 8 16.48 -8.27 -20.24
CA ASN A 8 15.02 -8.36 -20.03
C ASN A 8 14.61 -7.93 -18.61
N SER A 9 15.39 -8.26 -17.59
CA SER A 9 15.09 -7.90 -16.20
C SER A 9 15.18 -6.38 -15.96
N VAL A 10 16.10 -5.69 -16.61
CA VAL A 10 16.27 -4.22 -16.50
C VAL A 10 15.19 -3.48 -17.27
N ALA A 11 14.79 -3.98 -18.45
CA ALA A 11 13.68 -3.41 -19.23
C ALA A 11 12.32 -3.60 -18.54
N ASP A 12 12.10 -4.75 -17.91
CA ASP A 12 10.92 -5.04 -17.12
C ASP A 12 10.84 -4.18 -15.84
N ALA A 13 11.99 -3.89 -15.22
CA ALA A 13 12.08 -2.97 -14.08
C ALA A 13 11.78 -1.51 -14.49
N ALA A 14 12.17 -1.07 -15.69
CA ALA A 14 11.95 0.29 -16.17
C ALA A 14 10.47 0.59 -16.47
N GLY A 15 9.68 -0.41 -16.89
CA GLY A 15 8.23 -0.26 -17.14
C GLY A 15 7.36 -0.39 -15.89
N ARG A 16 7.86 -1.02 -14.84
CA ARG A 16 7.11 -1.33 -13.62
C ARG A 16 6.89 -0.09 -12.74
N HIS A 17 5.71 -0.01 -12.11
CA HIS A 17 5.45 1.05 -11.14
C HIS A 17 6.37 0.90 -9.91
N PRO A 18 7.02 2.00 -9.41
CA PRO A 18 7.92 1.96 -8.25
C PRO A 18 7.27 1.47 -6.96
N ILE A 19 5.95 1.58 -6.89
CA ILE A 19 5.15 1.10 -5.77
C ILE A 19 4.34 -0.11 -6.23
N GLY A 20 4.50 -1.23 -5.55
CA GLY A 20 3.79 -2.48 -5.82
C GLY A 20 3.17 -3.06 -4.56
N LEU A 21 2.17 -3.92 -4.73
CA LEU A 21 1.58 -4.72 -3.67
C LEU A 21 1.97 -6.19 -3.90
N ILE A 22 2.58 -6.80 -2.89
CA ILE A 22 2.96 -8.21 -2.86
C ILE A 22 1.90 -8.95 -2.04
N VAL A 23 1.33 -10.03 -2.57
CA VAL A 23 0.32 -10.85 -1.90
C VAL A 23 0.71 -12.32 -2.04
N THR A 24 1.13 -12.95 -0.93
CA THR A 24 1.58 -14.36 -0.87
C THR A 24 0.69 -15.22 0.03
N ASP A 25 -0.54 -14.81 0.24
CA ASP A 25 -1.48 -15.42 1.18
C ASP A 25 -2.11 -16.72 0.65
N ASP A 26 -2.34 -17.70 1.56
CA ASP A 26 -2.87 -19.04 1.27
C ASP A 26 -4.42 -19.14 1.26
N LEU A 27 -5.11 -18.03 1.35
CA LEU A 27 -6.59 -17.91 1.39
C LEU A 27 -7.27 -18.52 2.62
N ARG A 28 -6.56 -19.18 3.52
CA ARG A 28 -7.16 -19.75 4.74
C ARG A 28 -7.50 -18.65 5.72
N ARG A 29 -8.65 -18.76 6.38
CA ARG A 29 -9.13 -17.80 7.37
C ARG A 29 -9.68 -18.52 8.58
N SER A 30 -9.19 -18.17 9.76
CA SER A 30 -9.76 -18.63 11.03
C SER A 30 -11.11 -17.93 11.27
N ARG A 31 -12.16 -18.68 11.46
CA ARG A 31 -13.51 -18.15 11.72
C ARG A 31 -13.53 -17.25 12.95
N LEU A 32 -12.81 -17.63 13.99
CA LEU A 32 -12.71 -16.86 15.24
C LEU A 32 -12.02 -15.51 15.00
N THR A 33 -10.89 -15.52 14.27
CA THR A 33 -10.17 -14.28 13.91
C THR A 33 -11.02 -13.39 13.03
N VAL A 34 -11.72 -13.96 12.05
CA VAL A 34 -12.64 -13.22 11.17
C VAL A 34 -13.77 -12.57 11.98
N PHE A 35 -14.37 -13.29 12.92
CA PHE A 35 -15.44 -12.76 13.75
C PHE A 35 -14.99 -11.57 14.62
N PHE A 36 -13.84 -11.68 15.27
CA PHE A 36 -13.30 -10.63 16.15
C PHE A 36 -12.42 -9.60 15.42
N ARG A 37 -12.29 -9.69 14.10
CA ARG A 37 -11.33 -8.89 13.31
C ARG A 37 -11.49 -7.38 13.50
N LEU A 38 -12.72 -6.89 13.53
CA LEU A 38 -13.00 -5.46 13.76
C LEU A 38 -12.51 -5.00 15.14
N LEU A 39 -12.67 -5.84 16.16
CA LEU A 39 -12.17 -5.55 17.51
C LEU A 39 -10.64 -5.60 17.55
N LEU A 40 -10.04 -6.60 16.88
CA LEU A 40 -8.59 -6.79 16.83
C LEU A 40 -7.86 -5.68 16.05
N VAL A 41 -8.56 -4.98 15.16
CA VAL A 41 -7.98 -3.85 14.39
C VAL A 41 -7.93 -2.55 15.19
N ILE A 42 -8.68 -2.41 16.28
CA ILE A 42 -8.76 -1.17 17.06
C ILE A 42 -7.37 -0.71 17.55
N PRO A 43 -6.55 -1.55 18.23
CA PRO A 43 -5.24 -1.12 18.68
C PRO A 43 -4.31 -0.70 17.54
N GLN A 44 -4.45 -1.35 16.36
CA GLN A 44 -3.70 -0.99 15.16
C GLN A 44 -4.12 0.38 14.62
N ALA A 45 -5.43 0.66 14.60
CA ALA A 45 -5.96 1.94 14.16
C ALA A 45 -5.51 3.09 15.08
N VAL A 46 -5.50 2.86 16.39
CA VAL A 46 -4.97 3.83 17.38
C VAL A 46 -3.49 4.11 17.11
N TRP A 47 -2.68 3.06 16.93
CA TRP A 47 -1.26 3.19 16.64
C TRP A 47 -1.01 3.95 15.33
N LEU A 48 -1.72 3.59 14.25
CA LEU A 48 -1.65 4.31 12.97
C LEU A 48 -2.02 5.78 13.11
N SER A 49 -3.05 6.10 13.91
CA SER A 49 -3.47 7.48 14.14
C SER A 49 -2.38 8.30 14.83
N ILE A 50 -1.71 7.73 15.83
CA ILE A 50 -0.58 8.38 16.52
C ILE A 50 0.59 8.55 15.54
N TRP A 51 0.96 7.50 14.82
CA TRP A 51 2.07 7.55 13.87
C TRP A 51 1.80 8.51 12.70
N SER A 52 0.54 8.64 12.25
CA SER A 52 0.15 9.54 11.17
C SER A 52 0.47 11.01 11.47
N ILE A 53 0.46 11.43 12.74
CA ILE A 53 0.84 12.79 13.14
C ILE A 53 2.33 13.04 12.83
N ALA A 54 3.20 12.10 13.19
CA ALA A 54 4.62 12.19 12.87
C ALA A 54 4.86 12.15 11.36
N VAL A 55 4.11 11.31 10.63
CA VAL A 55 4.19 11.23 9.16
C VAL A 55 3.74 12.54 8.50
N ALA A 56 2.71 13.18 8.98
CA ALA A 56 2.27 14.48 8.45
C ALA A 56 3.39 15.53 8.54
N LEU A 57 4.12 15.56 9.66
CA LEU A 57 5.27 16.47 9.84
C LEU A 57 6.43 16.09 8.91
N THR A 58 6.76 14.80 8.81
CA THR A 58 7.86 14.34 7.95
C THR A 58 7.55 14.54 6.47
N VAL A 59 6.30 14.40 6.04
CA VAL A 59 5.85 14.68 4.67
C VAL A 59 5.96 16.17 4.36
N LEU A 60 5.62 17.06 5.31
CA LEU A 60 5.79 18.49 5.14
C LEU A 60 7.26 18.87 4.97
N ILE A 61 8.15 18.32 5.82
CA ILE A 61 9.60 18.53 5.70
C ILE A 61 10.13 17.96 4.37
N ALA A 62 9.68 16.78 3.98
CA ALA A 62 10.04 16.14 2.71
C ALA A 62 9.60 16.98 1.51
N TRP A 63 8.44 17.64 1.58
CA TRP A 63 7.92 18.51 0.54
C TRP A 63 8.86 19.72 0.33
N PHE A 64 9.26 20.41 1.40
CA PHE A 64 10.23 21.51 1.31
C PHE A 64 11.58 21.03 0.79
N ALA A 65 12.08 19.91 1.31
CA ALA A 65 13.35 19.33 0.85
C ALA A 65 13.32 19.01 -0.66
N ALA A 66 12.23 18.36 -1.12
CA ALA A 66 12.07 18.01 -2.53
C ALA A 66 11.88 19.23 -3.45
N LEU A 67 11.26 20.32 -2.99
CA LEU A 67 11.18 21.58 -3.73
C LEU A 67 12.57 22.22 -3.96
N VAL A 68 13.42 22.15 -2.94
CA VAL A 68 14.76 22.78 -3.03
C VAL A 68 15.74 21.87 -3.78
N THR A 69 15.82 20.58 -3.42
CA THR A 69 16.83 19.64 -3.91
C THR A 69 16.36 18.78 -5.09
N GLY A 70 15.05 18.68 -5.32
CA GLY A 70 14.46 17.76 -6.31
C GLY A 70 14.39 16.30 -5.83
N ARG A 71 14.79 16.01 -4.58
CA ARG A 71 14.83 14.66 -4.01
C ARG A 71 14.43 14.68 -2.53
N VAL A 72 13.72 13.62 -2.10
CA VAL A 72 13.45 13.41 -0.67
C VAL A 72 14.68 12.81 0.00
N PRO A 73 15.13 13.31 1.16
CA PRO A 73 16.19 12.70 1.95
C PRO A 73 15.88 11.26 2.33
N ASP A 74 16.89 10.38 2.28
CA ASP A 74 16.73 8.94 2.49
C ASP A 74 16.08 8.59 3.84
N GLY A 75 16.42 9.31 4.91
CA GLY A 75 15.83 9.10 6.23
C GLY A 75 14.33 9.37 6.27
N LEU A 76 13.87 10.47 5.68
CA LEU A 76 12.45 10.82 5.61
C LEU A 76 11.69 9.84 4.70
N HIS A 77 12.30 9.47 3.57
CA HIS A 77 11.74 8.47 2.67
C HIS A 77 11.53 7.13 3.38
N ASN A 78 12.55 6.62 4.07
CA ASN A 78 12.48 5.33 4.77
C ASN A 78 11.46 5.35 5.90
N PHE A 79 11.36 6.45 6.63
CA PHE A 79 10.36 6.62 7.70
C PHE A 79 8.94 6.58 7.13
N ASN A 80 8.66 7.36 6.09
CA ASN A 80 7.36 7.39 5.44
C ASN A 80 7.02 6.06 4.74
N ALA A 81 8.02 5.39 4.13
CA ALA A 81 7.86 4.06 3.54
C ALA A 81 7.50 2.99 4.58
N SER A 82 8.11 3.06 5.77
CA SER A 82 7.79 2.15 6.88
C SER A 82 6.36 2.32 7.35
N PHE A 83 5.87 3.54 7.45
CA PHE A 83 4.47 3.81 7.76
C PHE A 83 3.54 3.27 6.67
N LEU A 84 3.84 3.51 5.40
CA LEU A 84 3.02 3.03 4.28
C LEU A 84 2.93 1.50 4.27
N ARG A 85 4.04 0.78 4.50
CA ARG A 85 4.06 -0.68 4.61
C ARG A 85 3.17 -1.16 5.75
N TYR A 86 3.33 -0.57 6.92
CA TYR A 86 2.52 -0.92 8.08
C TYR A 86 1.03 -0.64 7.85
N ALA A 87 0.67 0.53 7.32
CA ALA A 87 -0.71 0.88 6.97
C ALA A 87 -1.30 -0.10 5.93
N THR A 88 -0.49 -0.53 4.95
CA THR A 88 -0.89 -1.54 3.97
C THR A 88 -1.18 -2.88 4.62
N ARG A 89 -0.36 -3.33 5.58
CA ARG A 89 -0.58 -4.58 6.33
C ARG A 89 -1.86 -4.53 7.15
N VAL A 90 -2.10 -3.41 7.86
CA VAL A 90 -3.33 -3.22 8.65
C VAL A 90 -4.56 -3.16 7.74
N SER A 91 -4.50 -2.45 6.60
CA SER A 91 -5.59 -2.44 5.62
C SER A 91 -5.83 -3.83 5.01
N GLY A 92 -4.77 -4.55 4.68
CA GLY A 92 -4.88 -5.92 4.18
C GLY A 92 -5.46 -6.90 5.20
N TYR A 93 -5.11 -6.74 6.48
CA TYR A 93 -5.76 -7.47 7.55
C TYR A 93 -7.24 -7.12 7.63
N LEU A 94 -7.62 -5.85 7.63
CA LEU A 94 -9.02 -5.40 7.68
C LEU A 94 -9.84 -5.95 6.51
N PHE A 95 -9.31 -5.92 5.28
CA PHE A 95 -9.98 -6.38 4.06
C PHE A 95 -9.86 -7.90 3.80
N LEU A 96 -9.47 -8.69 4.79
CA LEU A 96 -9.33 -10.15 4.70
C LEU A 96 -8.31 -10.63 3.65
N LEU A 97 -7.34 -9.79 3.28
CA LEU A 97 -6.26 -10.13 2.34
C LEU A 97 -5.13 -10.92 3.01
N ALA A 98 -4.99 -10.81 4.33
CA ALA A 98 -4.02 -11.56 5.12
C ALA A 98 -4.65 -12.07 6.41
N GLU A 99 -4.21 -13.24 6.91
CA GLU A 99 -4.70 -13.85 8.15
C GLU A 99 -3.90 -13.40 9.38
N PRO A 100 -2.55 -13.34 9.36
CA PRO A 100 -1.78 -12.98 10.54
C PRO A 100 -2.11 -11.58 11.04
N TRP A 101 -2.14 -11.43 12.38
CA TRP A 101 -2.27 -10.11 12.98
C TRP A 101 -1.03 -9.26 12.69
N PRO A 102 -1.17 -8.04 12.15
CA PRO A 102 -0.01 -7.22 11.80
C PRO A 102 0.72 -6.73 13.05
N TRP A 103 1.99 -7.10 13.20
CA TRP A 103 2.84 -6.64 14.28
C TRP A 103 3.17 -5.16 14.12
N PHE A 104 3.42 -4.46 15.23
CA PHE A 104 3.79 -3.03 15.25
C PHE A 104 5.13 -2.73 14.59
N THR A 105 5.93 -3.74 14.33
CA THR A 105 7.23 -3.63 13.65
C THR A 105 7.21 -4.30 12.29
N ASN A 106 8.03 -3.79 11.36
CA ASN A 106 8.20 -4.39 10.03
C ASN A 106 9.27 -5.50 10.00
N ALA A 107 9.63 -6.07 11.16
CA ALA A 107 10.75 -6.98 11.32
C ALA A 107 10.51 -8.37 10.72
N GLU A 108 9.25 -8.81 10.63
CA GLU A 108 8.91 -10.15 10.13
C GLU A 108 8.27 -10.12 8.74
N PRO A 109 8.52 -11.15 7.91
CA PRO A 109 7.84 -11.29 6.63
C PRO A 109 6.33 -11.43 6.85
N TYR A 110 5.56 -10.64 6.14
CA TYR A 110 4.10 -10.62 6.21
C TYR A 110 3.51 -11.00 4.84
N PRO A 111 2.41 -11.79 4.79
CA PRO A 111 1.84 -12.29 3.52
C PRO A 111 1.38 -11.18 2.57
N LEU A 112 1.27 -9.97 3.04
CA LEU A 112 0.90 -8.81 2.24
C LEU A 112 1.81 -7.62 2.61
N ASP A 113 2.54 -7.09 1.63
CA ASP A 113 3.42 -5.95 1.86
C ASP A 113 3.44 -4.98 0.68
N ALA A 114 3.77 -3.71 0.99
CA ALA A 114 3.99 -2.70 -0.01
C ALA A 114 5.47 -2.65 -0.40
N ARG A 115 5.78 -2.94 -1.67
CA ARG A 115 7.10 -2.66 -2.22
C ARG A 115 7.21 -1.17 -2.48
N VAL A 116 8.24 -0.55 -1.95
CA VAL A 116 8.59 0.86 -2.16
C VAL A 116 10.03 0.90 -2.65
N ASP A 117 10.23 1.37 -3.88
CA ASP A 117 11.56 1.51 -4.47
C ASP A 117 12.31 2.70 -3.81
N PRO A 118 13.66 2.73 -3.89
CA PRO A 118 14.47 3.83 -3.33
C PRO A 118 14.07 5.21 -3.85
N PRO A 119 14.37 6.30 -3.11
CA PRO A 119 13.99 7.64 -3.50
C PRO A 119 14.69 8.07 -4.80
N ALA A 120 13.89 8.48 -5.78
CA ALA A 120 14.33 8.98 -7.07
C ALA A 120 14.16 10.51 -7.16
N GLN A 121 14.79 11.13 -8.14
CA GLN A 121 14.56 12.53 -8.45
C GLN A 121 13.12 12.77 -8.91
N GLN A 122 12.53 13.85 -8.44
CA GLN A 122 11.17 14.25 -8.75
C GLN A 122 11.15 15.66 -9.34
N SER A 123 10.24 15.89 -10.29
CA SER A 123 10.05 17.22 -10.84
C SER A 123 9.54 18.19 -9.76
N ARG A 124 10.24 19.30 -9.55
CA ARG A 124 9.87 20.33 -8.57
C ARG A 124 8.47 20.89 -8.83
N LEU A 125 8.09 21.04 -10.10
CA LEU A 125 6.77 21.50 -10.49
C LEU A 125 5.69 20.48 -10.06
N SER A 126 5.93 19.19 -10.30
CA SER A 126 5.04 18.11 -9.84
C SER A 126 4.94 18.06 -8.31
N VAL A 127 6.05 18.30 -7.59
CA VAL A 127 6.06 18.37 -6.13
C VAL A 127 5.25 19.56 -5.64
N PHE A 128 5.37 20.74 -6.26
CA PHE A 128 4.64 21.95 -5.90
C PHE A 128 3.13 21.75 -6.07
N PHE A 129 2.69 21.25 -7.22
CA PHE A 129 1.27 21.04 -7.52
C PHE A 129 0.73 19.68 -7.07
N ARG A 130 1.49 18.91 -6.28
CA ARG A 130 1.17 17.53 -5.93
C ARG A 130 -0.21 17.33 -5.32
N LEU A 131 -0.62 18.20 -4.41
CA LEU A 131 -1.95 18.11 -3.78
C LEU A 131 -3.07 18.29 -4.82
N ILE A 132 -2.92 19.22 -5.74
CA ILE A 132 -3.89 19.45 -6.82
C ILE A 132 -3.92 18.25 -7.77
N LEU A 133 -2.75 17.78 -8.17
CA LEU A 133 -2.62 16.62 -9.05
C LEU A 133 -3.15 15.32 -8.41
N ALA A 134 -3.14 15.23 -7.08
CA ALA A 134 -3.65 14.08 -6.36
C ALA A 134 -5.18 14.05 -6.24
N ILE A 135 -5.88 15.17 -6.43
CA ILE A 135 -7.35 15.24 -6.25
C ILE A 135 -8.09 14.15 -7.04
N PRO A 136 -7.89 13.96 -8.36
CA PRO A 136 -8.59 12.93 -9.09
C PRO A 136 -8.24 11.52 -8.62
N ALA A 137 -7.00 11.27 -8.20
CA ALA A 137 -6.61 9.98 -7.62
C ALA A 137 -7.29 9.74 -6.27
N LEU A 138 -7.42 10.76 -5.42
CA LEU A 138 -8.12 10.66 -4.14
C LEU A 138 -9.61 10.40 -4.30
N ILE A 139 -10.25 10.99 -5.30
CA ILE A 139 -11.66 10.69 -5.63
C ILE A 139 -11.81 9.20 -5.98
N LEU A 140 -10.90 8.67 -6.81
CA LEU A 140 -10.91 7.24 -7.15
C LEU A 140 -10.61 6.35 -5.92
N VAL A 141 -9.67 6.75 -5.06
CA VAL A 141 -9.41 6.03 -3.81
C VAL A 141 -10.65 5.97 -2.94
N TYR A 142 -11.39 7.08 -2.81
CA TYR A 142 -12.62 7.11 -2.04
C TYR A 142 -13.66 6.10 -2.58
N VAL A 143 -13.87 6.10 -3.91
CA VAL A 143 -14.78 5.17 -4.56
C VAL A 143 -14.30 3.72 -4.40
N PHE A 144 -13.01 3.46 -4.65
CA PHE A 144 -12.43 2.12 -4.55
C PHE A 144 -12.45 1.58 -3.12
N ARG A 145 -12.25 2.45 -2.14
CA ARG A 145 -12.36 2.08 -0.73
C ARG A 145 -13.78 1.67 -0.36
N ALA A 146 -14.80 2.44 -0.79
CA ALA A 146 -16.20 2.08 -0.59
C ALA A 146 -16.55 0.73 -1.23
N VAL A 147 -16.07 0.47 -2.46
CA VAL A 147 -16.24 -0.84 -3.11
C VAL A 147 -15.53 -1.94 -2.31
N ASN A 148 -14.31 -1.68 -1.84
CA ASN A 148 -13.54 -2.66 -1.07
C ASN A 148 -14.18 -2.97 0.30
N GLU A 149 -14.80 -2.00 0.93
CA GLU A 149 -15.58 -2.20 2.17
C GLU A 149 -16.80 -3.11 1.94
N ILE A 150 -17.51 -2.94 0.81
CA ILE A 150 -18.62 -3.82 0.42
C ILE A 150 -18.11 -5.24 0.15
N VAL A 151 -17.02 -5.38 -0.60
CA VAL A 151 -16.40 -6.68 -0.88
C VAL A 151 -15.95 -7.35 0.42
N ALA A 152 -15.33 -6.61 1.33
CA ALA A 152 -14.87 -7.11 2.63
C ALA A 152 -16.06 -7.55 3.51
N PHE A 153 -17.17 -6.82 3.48
CA PHE A 153 -18.39 -7.20 4.19
C PHE A 153 -18.96 -8.53 3.67
N ILE A 154 -19.06 -8.70 2.36
CA ILE A 154 -19.51 -9.96 1.76
C ILE A 154 -18.52 -11.09 2.07
N ALA A 155 -17.22 -10.83 1.93
CA ALA A 155 -16.16 -11.78 2.22
C ALA A 155 -16.15 -12.21 3.70
N TRP A 156 -16.53 -11.33 4.62
CA TRP A 156 -16.64 -11.64 6.05
C TRP A 156 -17.64 -12.76 6.31
N PHE A 157 -18.86 -12.66 5.75
CA PHE A 157 -19.88 -13.73 5.84
C PHE A 157 -19.41 -15.02 5.15
N TYR A 158 -18.82 -14.88 3.96
CA TYR A 158 -18.31 -16.03 3.23
C TYR A 158 -17.21 -16.77 3.98
N CYS A 159 -16.25 -16.04 4.57
CA CYS A 159 -15.17 -16.63 5.37
C CYS A 159 -15.69 -17.26 6.68
N LEU A 160 -16.71 -16.70 7.31
CA LEU A 160 -17.36 -17.33 8.49
C LEU A 160 -18.02 -18.67 8.13
N ALA A 161 -18.66 -18.75 6.96
CA ALA A 161 -19.29 -19.97 6.50
C ALA A 161 -18.29 -21.04 6.05
N VAL A 162 -17.34 -20.66 5.18
CA VAL A 162 -16.45 -21.58 4.47
C VAL A 162 -15.07 -21.73 5.13
N GLY A 163 -14.59 -20.72 5.89
CA GLY A 163 -13.25 -20.71 6.50
C GLY A 163 -12.14 -20.38 5.51
N ARG A 164 -12.49 -19.89 4.31
CA ARG A 164 -11.54 -19.51 3.25
C ARG A 164 -12.01 -18.26 2.53
N MET A 165 -11.07 -17.44 2.04
CA MET A 165 -11.34 -16.31 1.17
C MET A 165 -11.54 -16.79 -0.28
N HIS A 166 -12.51 -16.23 -1.00
CA HIS A 166 -12.70 -16.51 -2.42
C HIS A 166 -11.64 -15.77 -3.25
N GLU A 167 -11.01 -16.45 -4.21
CA GLU A 167 -9.90 -15.88 -5.01
C GLU A 167 -10.31 -14.60 -5.77
N GLY A 168 -11.49 -14.57 -6.36
CA GLY A 168 -12.00 -13.40 -7.07
C GLY A 168 -12.15 -12.18 -6.16
N MET A 169 -12.68 -12.36 -4.94
CA MET A 169 -12.80 -11.28 -3.96
C MET A 169 -11.40 -10.82 -3.48
N ARG A 170 -10.47 -11.75 -3.22
CA ARG A 170 -9.09 -11.42 -2.87
C ARG A 170 -8.42 -10.60 -3.97
N ASN A 171 -8.51 -11.04 -5.22
CA ASN A 171 -7.86 -10.38 -6.34
C ASN A 171 -8.41 -8.97 -6.57
N LEU A 172 -9.73 -8.81 -6.46
CA LEU A 172 -10.37 -7.49 -6.55
C LEU A 172 -9.92 -6.58 -5.41
N SER A 173 -10.01 -7.04 -4.16
CA SER A 173 -9.58 -6.27 -2.99
C SER A 173 -8.09 -5.90 -3.06
N ALA A 174 -7.23 -6.81 -3.50
CA ALA A 174 -5.80 -6.55 -3.68
C ALA A 174 -5.55 -5.51 -4.78
N TRP A 175 -6.30 -5.54 -5.89
CA TRP A 175 -6.20 -4.55 -6.95
C TRP A 175 -6.64 -3.16 -6.48
N LEU A 176 -7.76 -3.06 -5.75
CA LEU A 176 -8.26 -1.82 -5.16
C LEU A 176 -7.26 -1.24 -4.14
N LEU A 177 -6.77 -2.08 -3.23
CA LEU A 177 -5.78 -1.68 -2.22
C LEU A 177 -4.45 -1.23 -2.87
N ARG A 178 -4.01 -1.88 -3.94
CA ARG A 178 -2.81 -1.47 -4.67
C ARG A 178 -2.90 -0.02 -5.16
N TYR A 179 -4.05 0.37 -5.74
CA TYR A 179 -4.25 1.74 -6.20
C TYR A 179 -4.23 2.75 -5.04
N GLU A 180 -4.85 2.39 -3.92
CA GLU A 180 -4.83 3.18 -2.68
C GLU A 180 -3.39 3.38 -2.18
N VAL A 181 -2.60 2.32 -2.11
CA VAL A 181 -1.19 2.35 -1.69
C VAL A 181 -0.35 3.23 -2.63
N GLN A 182 -0.54 3.12 -3.95
CA GLN A 182 0.15 3.97 -4.92
C GLN A 182 -0.21 5.45 -4.77
N THR A 183 -1.47 5.76 -4.49
CA THR A 183 -1.94 7.14 -4.29
C THR A 183 -1.36 7.74 -3.01
N TYR A 184 -1.37 7.01 -1.90
CA TYR A 184 -0.75 7.48 -0.66
C TYR A 184 0.77 7.59 -0.78
N ALA A 185 1.44 6.66 -1.47
CA ALA A 185 2.87 6.78 -1.77
C ALA A 185 3.18 8.04 -2.60
N TYR A 186 2.33 8.37 -3.58
CA TYR A 186 2.45 9.60 -4.33
C TYR A 186 2.29 10.83 -3.44
N LEU A 187 1.29 10.89 -2.57
CA LEU A 187 1.09 11.97 -1.61
C LEU A 187 2.24 12.14 -0.61
N MET A 188 2.79 11.02 -0.12
CA MET A 188 3.92 11.00 0.82
C MET A 188 5.28 11.27 0.16
N LEU A 189 5.32 11.64 -1.13
CA LEU A 189 6.56 11.90 -1.88
C LEU A 189 7.49 10.69 -1.99
N LEU A 190 6.98 9.47 -1.83
CA LEU A 190 7.75 8.23 -1.99
C LEU A 190 8.02 7.92 -3.47
N THR A 191 7.19 8.45 -4.37
CA THR A 191 7.37 8.32 -5.82
C THR A 191 6.91 9.58 -6.54
N GLY A 192 7.58 9.90 -7.67
CA GLY A 192 7.12 10.94 -8.60
C GLY A 192 6.10 10.43 -9.62
N ARG A 193 5.88 9.10 -9.70
CA ARG A 193 4.99 8.49 -10.68
C ARG A 193 3.54 8.50 -10.18
N TYR A 194 2.63 8.92 -11.05
CA TYR A 194 1.19 8.96 -10.76
C TYR A 194 0.64 7.53 -10.61
N PRO A 195 -0.35 7.29 -9.71
CA PRO A 195 -0.95 5.97 -9.53
C PRO A 195 -1.55 5.44 -10.83
N SER A 196 -1.42 4.13 -11.05
CA SER A 196 -1.80 3.46 -12.29
C SER A 196 -2.87 2.40 -12.05
N LEU A 197 -3.89 2.39 -12.90
CA LEU A 197 -4.90 1.34 -12.93
C LEU A 197 -4.38 0.06 -13.61
N ALA A 198 -3.30 0.16 -14.39
CA ALA A 198 -2.70 -0.96 -15.12
C ALA A 198 -1.90 -1.88 -14.18
N GLY A 199 -1.89 -3.17 -14.49
CA GLY A 199 -1.14 -4.22 -13.80
C GLY A 199 -1.94 -4.93 -12.70
N ALA A 200 -1.67 -6.22 -12.55
CA ALA A 200 -2.17 -7.03 -11.45
C ALA A 200 -1.27 -6.88 -10.20
N PRO A 201 -1.77 -7.20 -8.97
CA PRO A 201 -0.90 -7.43 -7.84
C PRO A 201 0.12 -8.53 -8.18
N THR A 202 1.36 -8.35 -7.82
CA THR A 202 2.39 -9.41 -7.99
C THR A 202 2.20 -10.47 -6.91
N ALA A 203 2.05 -11.70 -7.34
CA ALA A 203 2.06 -12.87 -6.45
C ALA A 203 3.48 -13.17 -6.01
#